data_7818f09b7bee4929c236b1a5b51af325
#
_entry.id   7818f09b7bee4929c236b1a5b51af325
#
_cell.length_a   1.000
_cell.length_b   1.000
_cell.length_c   1.000
_cell.angle_alpha   90.00
_cell.angle_beta   90.00
_cell.angle_gamma   90.00
#
_symmetry.space_group_name_H-M   'P 1'
#
loop_
_entity.id
_entity.type
_entity.pdbx_description
1 polymer ?
#
loop_
_entity_poly.entity_id
_entity_poly.type
_entity_poly.pdbx_seq_one_letter_code
_entity_poly.pdbx_strand_id
1 'polypeptide(L)'
;LVGDVHEGTMKCVTVHDDMDWDDFRPLRPMTETVIYETHVRGFTKHASSGVAQAGTYRGLVEKIPYLQELGITAVELLPIHEFGETLIGRCSIASREELTNYWGYSNIGFFAPAGRYAMSAQNREHVDEFREMVTALHRAGIEVILDVVFNHTSEGNSRGPTLCFRGLDNGIYY
;
A
#
# COMPACT_ATOMS: atom_id res chain seq x y z
N LEU A 1 26.73 7.01 19.69
CA LEU A 1 25.80 6.42 20.66
C LEU A 1 24.94 5.43 19.89
N VAL A 2 25.31 4.15 19.93
CA VAL A 2 24.47 3.05 19.44
C VAL A 2 23.49 2.78 20.57
N GLY A 3 22.32 3.42 20.55
CA GLY A 3 21.18 2.99 21.35
C GLY A 3 20.76 1.60 20.91
N ASP A 4 20.23 0.83 21.84
CA ASP A 4 19.75 -0.53 21.56
C ASP A 4 18.68 -0.46 20.45
N VAL A 5 19.04 -0.91 19.26
CA VAL A 5 18.17 -0.87 18.07
C VAL A 5 16.99 -1.86 18.14
N HIS A 6 16.85 -2.61 19.24
CA HIS A 6 15.84 -3.64 19.40
C HIS A 6 14.46 -3.10 19.85
N GLU A 7 14.41 -1.95 20.51
CA GLU A 7 13.15 -1.30 20.87
C GLU A 7 12.80 -0.22 19.83
N GLY A 8 11.84 -0.51 18.98
CA GLY A 8 11.30 0.42 17.98
C GLY A 8 11.65 0.13 16.52
N THR A 9 12.48 -0.88 16.25
CA THR A 9 12.73 -1.30 14.87
C THR A 9 11.57 -2.14 14.34
N MET A 10 11.09 -1.82 13.15
CA MET A 10 10.09 -2.64 12.47
C MET A 10 10.66 -4.03 12.21
N LYS A 11 9.90 -5.06 12.57
CA LYS A 11 10.30 -6.45 12.41
C LYS A 11 9.71 -7.03 11.13
N CYS A 12 10.55 -7.70 10.35
CA CYS A 12 10.08 -8.50 9.22
C CYS A 12 9.46 -9.81 9.73
N VAL A 13 8.46 -10.29 9.03
CA VAL A 13 7.81 -11.57 9.28
C VAL A 13 8.12 -12.51 8.13
N THR A 14 8.49 -13.74 8.42
CA THR A 14 8.60 -14.80 7.39
C THR A 14 7.22 -15.12 6.86
N VAL A 15 7.08 -15.04 5.54
CA VAL A 15 5.83 -15.38 4.85
C VAL A 15 6.06 -16.66 4.07
N HIS A 16 5.25 -17.68 4.31
CA HIS A 16 5.18 -18.85 3.43
C HIS A 16 4.28 -18.49 2.25
N ASP A 17 4.77 -18.74 1.04
CA ASP A 17 3.99 -18.51 -0.18
C ASP A 17 3.30 -19.82 -0.57
N ASP A 18 2.26 -20.14 0.16
CA ASP A 18 1.40 -21.30 -0.01
C ASP A 18 0.04 -20.96 -0.68
N MET A 19 -0.11 -19.70 -1.10
CA MET A 19 -1.30 -19.26 -1.81
C MET A 19 -1.23 -19.74 -3.27
N ASP A 20 -2.21 -20.54 -3.65
CA ASP A 20 -2.48 -20.86 -5.05
C ASP A 20 -3.02 -19.58 -5.72
N TRP A 21 -2.16 -18.90 -6.46
CA TRP A 21 -2.58 -17.80 -7.30
C TRP A 21 -3.44 -18.35 -8.43
N ASP A 22 -4.70 -17.99 -8.44
CA ASP A 22 -5.53 -18.17 -9.62
C ASP A 22 -4.84 -17.46 -10.80
N ASP A 23 -4.34 -18.24 -11.76
CA ASP A 23 -3.57 -17.72 -12.90
C ASP A 23 -4.41 -16.86 -13.85
N PHE A 24 -5.67 -16.61 -13.51
CA PHE A 24 -6.54 -15.78 -14.32
C PHE A 24 -6.09 -14.32 -14.26
N ARG A 25 -5.62 -13.84 -15.41
CA ARG A 25 -5.31 -12.43 -15.64
C ARG A 25 -6.14 -11.92 -16.81
N PRO A 26 -6.79 -10.77 -16.71
CA PRO A 26 -7.59 -10.23 -17.80
C PRO A 26 -6.82 -10.02 -19.10
N LEU A 27 -5.52 -9.61 -19.02
CA LEU A 27 -4.61 -9.40 -20.16
C LEU A 27 -5.24 -8.54 -21.26
N ARG A 28 -5.87 -7.45 -20.88
CA ARG A 28 -6.54 -6.54 -21.80
C ARG A 28 -5.53 -5.72 -22.59
N PRO A 29 -5.72 -5.54 -23.92
CA PRO A 29 -4.85 -4.65 -24.68
C PRO A 29 -4.91 -3.22 -24.15
N MET A 30 -3.78 -2.50 -24.11
CA MET A 30 -3.71 -1.12 -23.61
C MET A 30 -4.67 -0.18 -24.38
N THR A 31 -4.92 -0.45 -25.65
CA THR A 31 -5.86 0.32 -26.48
C THR A 31 -7.34 0.22 -26.05
N GLU A 32 -7.65 -0.78 -25.22
CA GLU A 32 -8.99 -1.04 -24.68
C GLU A 32 -9.05 -0.83 -23.16
N THR A 33 -7.93 -0.35 -22.57
CA THR A 33 -7.83 -0.16 -21.13
C THR A 33 -8.36 1.19 -20.71
N VAL A 34 -9.24 1.18 -19.70
CA VAL A 34 -9.74 2.38 -19.01
C VAL A 34 -9.23 2.30 -17.58
N ILE A 35 -8.27 3.15 -17.25
CA ILE A 35 -7.59 3.15 -15.94
C ILE A 35 -8.32 4.09 -14.98
N TYR A 36 -8.55 3.62 -13.77
CA TYR A 36 -9.06 4.40 -12.65
C TYR A 36 -8.00 4.46 -11.55
N GLU A 37 -7.34 5.61 -11.44
CA GLU A 37 -6.38 5.85 -10.37
C GLU A 37 -7.11 6.12 -9.05
N THR A 38 -6.71 5.44 -7.99
CA THR A 38 -7.37 5.59 -6.69
C THR A 38 -6.46 5.24 -5.51
N HIS A 39 -6.79 5.82 -4.36
CA HIS A 39 -6.14 5.50 -3.09
C HIS A 39 -7.01 4.49 -2.32
N VAL A 40 -6.45 3.36 -1.91
CA VAL A 40 -7.19 2.27 -1.24
C VAL A 40 -8.07 2.80 -0.10
N ARG A 41 -7.47 3.58 0.82
CA ARG A 41 -8.22 4.15 1.94
C ARG A 41 -9.19 5.25 1.51
N GLY A 42 -8.74 6.18 0.66
CA GLY A 42 -9.52 7.35 0.25
C GLY A 42 -10.77 6.98 -0.51
N PHE A 43 -10.71 5.96 -1.34
CA PHE A 43 -11.81 5.55 -2.20
C PHE A 43 -13.08 5.16 -1.44
N THR A 44 -12.93 4.54 -0.28
CA THR A 44 -14.08 4.01 0.47
C THR A 44 -14.24 4.58 1.87
N LYS A 45 -13.32 5.41 2.36
CA LYS A 45 -13.31 5.87 3.76
C LYS A 45 -14.52 6.71 4.15
N HIS A 46 -15.03 7.52 3.23
CA HIS A 46 -16.20 8.36 3.52
C HIS A 46 -17.48 7.52 3.62
N ALA A 47 -18.36 7.86 4.53
CA ALA A 47 -19.61 7.12 4.78
C ALA A 47 -20.51 6.97 3.54
N SER A 48 -20.47 7.94 2.60
CA SER A 48 -21.21 7.85 1.34
C SER A 48 -20.76 6.70 0.42
N SER A 49 -19.62 6.07 0.70
CA SER A 49 -19.20 4.88 -0.04
C SER A 49 -20.18 3.72 0.13
N GLY A 50 -20.85 3.63 1.27
CA GLY A 50 -21.83 2.60 1.58
C GLY A 50 -21.24 1.20 1.77
N VAL A 51 -19.91 1.08 1.94
CA VAL A 51 -19.24 -0.21 2.14
C VAL A 51 -19.14 -0.52 3.64
N ALA A 52 -19.10 -1.80 3.97
CA ALA A 52 -18.99 -2.24 5.37
C ALA A 52 -17.56 -2.06 5.90
N GLN A 53 -16.55 -2.30 5.05
CA GLN A 53 -15.14 -2.28 5.45
C GLN A 53 -14.41 -1.07 4.86
N ALA A 54 -14.88 0.12 5.23
CA ALA A 54 -14.44 1.39 4.67
C ALA A 54 -12.93 1.67 4.89
N GLY A 55 -12.24 2.01 3.83
CA GLY A 55 -10.82 2.38 3.84
C GLY A 55 -9.85 1.19 3.83
N THR A 56 -10.31 0.00 3.44
CA THR A 56 -9.50 -1.23 3.43
C THR A 56 -9.47 -1.88 2.05
N TYR A 57 -8.58 -2.87 1.86
CA TYR A 57 -8.55 -3.72 0.67
C TYR A 57 -9.91 -4.39 0.41
N ARG A 58 -10.57 -4.90 1.45
CA ARG A 58 -11.90 -5.50 1.33
C ARG A 58 -12.97 -4.48 0.98
N GLY A 59 -12.87 -3.26 1.50
CA GLY A 59 -13.78 -2.17 1.11
C GLY A 59 -13.67 -1.81 -0.37
N LEU A 60 -12.48 -1.94 -0.95
CA LEU A 60 -12.30 -1.75 -2.39
C LEU A 60 -12.97 -2.89 -3.17
N VAL A 61 -12.88 -4.13 -2.71
CA VAL A 61 -13.60 -5.29 -3.30
C VAL A 61 -15.10 -5.05 -3.34
N GLU A 62 -15.69 -4.48 -2.29
CA GLU A 62 -17.11 -4.14 -2.26
C GLU A 62 -17.52 -3.14 -3.36
N LYS A 63 -16.56 -2.40 -3.93
CA LYS A 63 -16.76 -1.44 -5.03
C LYS A 63 -16.60 -2.02 -6.44
N ILE A 64 -16.30 -3.28 -6.59
CA ILE A 64 -16.17 -3.93 -7.90
C ILE A 64 -17.41 -3.71 -8.79
N PRO A 65 -18.65 -3.88 -8.31
CA PRO A 65 -19.83 -3.62 -9.14
C PRO A 65 -19.90 -2.18 -9.65
N TYR A 66 -19.54 -1.20 -8.82
CA TYR A 66 -19.47 0.20 -9.22
C TYR A 66 -18.42 0.45 -10.31
N LEU A 67 -17.23 -0.14 -10.16
CA LEU A 67 -16.16 -0.02 -11.15
C LEU A 67 -16.55 -0.65 -12.50
N GLN A 68 -17.25 -1.78 -12.47
CA GLN A 68 -17.77 -2.44 -13.67
C GLN A 68 -18.88 -1.59 -14.34
N GLU A 69 -19.80 -1.03 -13.57
CA GLU A 69 -20.85 -0.13 -14.09
C GLU A 69 -20.25 1.12 -14.74
N LEU A 70 -19.15 1.63 -14.18
CA LEU A 70 -18.41 2.77 -14.74
C LEU A 70 -17.60 2.39 -15.99
N GLY A 71 -17.45 1.11 -16.30
CA GLY A 71 -16.68 0.62 -17.45
C GLY A 71 -15.17 0.59 -17.21
N ILE A 72 -14.73 0.55 -15.98
CA ILE A 72 -13.30 0.51 -15.61
C ILE A 72 -12.74 -0.89 -15.90
N THR A 73 -11.57 -0.95 -16.51
CA THR A 73 -10.90 -2.20 -16.85
C THR A 73 -9.58 -2.40 -16.13
N ALA A 74 -9.05 -1.35 -15.51
CA ALA A 74 -7.87 -1.41 -14.65
C ALA A 74 -8.00 -0.40 -13.51
N VAL A 75 -7.61 -0.77 -12.32
CA VAL A 75 -7.41 0.16 -11.20
C VAL A 75 -5.91 0.38 -11.00
N GLU A 76 -5.50 1.65 -10.92
CA GLU A 76 -4.16 2.04 -10.53
C GLU A 76 -4.20 2.46 -9.06
N LEU A 77 -3.52 1.68 -8.22
CA LEU A 77 -3.51 1.92 -6.80
C LEU A 77 -2.33 2.82 -6.42
N LEU A 78 -2.61 3.98 -5.84
CA LEU A 78 -1.59 4.79 -5.14
C LEU A 78 -0.83 3.91 -4.16
N PRO A 79 0.40 4.27 -3.76
CA PRO A 79 1.33 3.34 -3.13
C PRO A 79 0.71 2.50 -2.01
N ILE A 80 0.84 1.18 -2.17
CA ILE A 80 0.34 0.17 -1.23
C ILE A 80 1.46 -0.50 -0.44
N HIS A 81 2.69 -0.15 -0.71
CA HIS A 81 3.82 -0.66 0.06
C HIS A 81 3.84 -0.07 1.48
N GLU A 82 4.40 -0.80 2.44
CA GLU A 82 4.54 -0.30 3.81
C GLU A 82 5.41 0.96 3.84
N PHE A 83 4.92 2.01 4.49
CA PHE A 83 5.54 3.33 4.52
C PHE A 83 5.47 3.98 5.91
N GLY A 84 6.33 4.98 6.15
CA GLY A 84 6.29 5.79 7.37
C GLY A 84 5.07 6.70 7.41
N GLU A 85 4.22 6.55 8.42
CA GLU A 85 3.06 7.44 8.62
C GLU A 85 3.46 8.83 9.10
N THR A 86 4.39 8.88 10.03
CA THR A 86 4.81 10.14 10.64
C THR A 86 5.90 10.80 9.80
N LEU A 87 5.60 11.98 9.29
CA LEU A 87 6.60 12.82 8.64
C LEU A 87 7.34 13.61 9.72
N ILE A 88 8.52 13.11 10.11
CA ILE A 88 9.33 13.68 11.18
C ILE A 88 9.50 15.20 10.99
N GLY A 89 9.06 15.97 11.97
CA GLY A 89 9.22 17.42 12.03
C GLY A 89 8.28 18.23 11.11
N ARG A 90 7.24 17.64 10.56
CA ARG A 90 6.22 18.35 9.78
C ARG A 90 4.93 18.48 10.58
N CYS A 91 4.56 19.73 10.88
CA CYS A 91 3.30 20.06 11.52
C CYS A 91 2.44 20.95 10.61
N SER A 92 1.13 20.86 10.77
CA SER A 92 0.21 21.82 10.16
C SER A 92 0.49 23.23 10.73
N ILE A 93 0.64 24.21 9.86
CA ILE A 93 0.84 25.61 10.26
C ILE A 93 -0.40 26.13 11.02
N ALA A 94 -1.59 25.65 10.66
CA ALA A 94 -2.85 26.11 11.21
C ALA A 94 -3.20 25.45 12.55
N SER A 95 -3.07 24.10 12.66
CA SER A 95 -3.46 23.35 13.86
C SER A 95 -2.30 23.00 14.79
N ARG A 96 -1.07 23.08 14.31
CA ARG A 96 0.15 22.59 14.97
C ARG A 96 0.15 21.08 15.23
N GLU A 97 -0.76 20.35 14.61
CA GLU A 97 -0.80 18.90 14.65
C GLU A 97 0.27 18.31 13.75
N GLU A 98 0.81 17.16 14.12
CA GLU A 98 1.71 16.41 13.26
C GLU A 98 0.98 15.98 11.99
N LEU A 99 1.62 16.20 10.84
CA LEU A 99 1.08 15.74 9.55
C LEU A 99 1.43 14.28 9.34
N THR A 100 0.44 13.54 8.91
CA THR A 100 0.62 12.15 8.51
C THR A 100 0.84 12.03 7.01
N ASN A 101 1.63 11.04 6.60
CA ASN A 101 1.80 10.68 5.21
C ASN A 101 0.52 9.97 4.72
N TYR A 102 -0.29 10.66 3.95
CA TYR A 102 -1.53 10.12 3.42
C TYR A 102 -1.33 9.30 2.16
N TRP A 103 -0.45 9.77 1.26
CA TRP A 103 -0.31 9.22 -0.08
C TRP A 103 0.45 7.89 -0.16
N GLY A 104 1.25 7.56 0.85
CA GLY A 104 1.99 6.31 0.89
C GLY A 104 3.35 6.33 0.21
N TYR A 105 3.79 7.47 -0.30
CA TYR A 105 5.18 7.62 -0.77
C TYR A 105 6.14 7.63 0.43
N SER A 106 7.42 7.34 0.20
CA SER A 106 8.44 7.11 1.24
C SER A 106 8.36 5.71 1.85
N ASN A 107 8.56 4.70 1.03
CA ASN A 107 8.48 3.30 1.39
C ASN A 107 9.53 2.90 2.42
N ILE A 108 9.15 1.97 3.29
CA ILE A 108 10.03 1.28 4.23
C ILE A 108 10.24 -0.16 3.75
N GLY A 109 9.21 -0.81 3.23
CA GLY A 109 9.24 -2.16 2.73
C GLY A 109 8.66 -2.28 1.32
N PHE A 110 9.51 -2.51 0.31
CA PHE A 110 9.12 -2.55 -1.10
C PHE A 110 8.32 -3.79 -1.52
N PHE A 111 8.27 -4.82 -0.68
CA PHE A 111 7.54 -6.06 -0.96
C PHE A 111 6.52 -6.40 0.12
N ALA A 112 6.20 -5.44 0.99
CA ALA A 112 5.24 -5.60 2.06
C ALA A 112 4.00 -4.74 1.77
N PRO A 113 2.80 -5.31 1.60
CA PRO A 113 1.58 -4.54 1.54
C PRO A 113 1.35 -3.77 2.85
N ALA A 114 0.86 -2.54 2.75
CA ALA A 114 0.66 -1.69 3.91
C ALA A 114 -0.45 -2.26 4.83
N GLY A 115 -0.08 -2.61 6.05
CA GLY A 115 -0.98 -3.21 7.04
C GLY A 115 -2.16 -2.30 7.42
N ARG A 116 -2.00 -0.99 7.28
CA ARG A 116 -3.04 0.02 7.56
C ARG A 116 -4.24 -0.01 6.61
N TYR A 117 -4.12 -0.67 5.47
CA TYR A 117 -5.21 -0.85 4.52
C TYR A 117 -5.92 -2.19 4.67
N ALA A 118 -5.52 -3.00 5.63
CA ALA A 118 -6.22 -4.23 6.00
C ALA A 118 -7.13 -4.03 7.22
N MET A 119 -8.01 -4.99 7.44
CA MET A 119 -8.81 -5.06 8.68
C MET A 119 -7.94 -5.40 9.87
N SER A 120 -6.89 -6.20 9.66
CA SER A 120 -5.90 -6.57 10.65
C SER A 120 -4.53 -6.70 10.00
N ALA A 121 -3.51 -6.20 10.69
CA ALA A 121 -2.10 -6.40 10.31
C ALA A 121 -1.45 -7.56 11.08
N GLN A 122 -2.21 -8.29 11.90
CA GLN A 122 -1.70 -9.41 12.67
C GLN A 122 -1.54 -10.65 11.78
N ASN A 123 -0.57 -11.50 12.12
CA ASN A 123 -0.40 -12.82 11.50
C ASN A 123 -0.42 -12.83 9.95
N ARG A 124 0.11 -11.78 9.30
CA ARG A 124 0.11 -11.62 7.82
C ARG A 124 -1.26 -11.39 7.16
N GLU A 125 -2.33 -11.22 7.90
CA GLU A 125 -3.67 -11.04 7.34
C GLU A 125 -3.75 -9.94 6.27
N HIS A 126 -2.96 -8.86 6.40
CA HIS A 126 -2.85 -7.80 5.40
C HIS A 126 -2.31 -8.29 4.04
N VAL A 127 -1.42 -9.27 4.02
CA VAL A 127 -0.91 -9.88 2.79
C VAL A 127 -2.02 -10.68 2.10
N ASP A 128 -2.76 -11.44 2.89
CA ASP A 128 -3.85 -12.27 2.38
C ASP A 128 -5.01 -11.39 1.88
N GLU A 129 -5.38 -10.34 2.62
CA GLU A 129 -6.40 -9.39 2.16
C GLU A 129 -6.01 -8.68 0.86
N PHE A 130 -4.75 -8.28 0.72
CA PHE A 130 -4.26 -7.69 -0.53
C PHE A 130 -4.37 -8.67 -1.70
N ARG A 131 -3.98 -9.92 -1.50
CA ARG A 131 -4.07 -10.99 -2.50
C ARG A 131 -5.52 -11.31 -2.86
N GLU A 132 -6.41 -11.40 -1.87
CA GLU A 132 -7.85 -11.58 -2.07
C GLU A 132 -8.42 -10.45 -2.94
N MET A 133 -8.04 -9.20 -2.67
CA MET A 133 -8.47 -8.05 -3.46
C MET A 133 -8.02 -8.16 -4.92
N VAL A 134 -6.74 -8.46 -5.17
CA VAL A 134 -6.21 -8.62 -6.53
C VAL A 134 -6.95 -9.73 -7.26
N THR A 135 -7.13 -10.89 -6.61
CA THR A 135 -7.86 -12.02 -7.20
C THR A 135 -9.31 -11.66 -7.53
N ALA A 136 -10.00 -10.96 -6.63
CA ALA A 136 -11.38 -10.53 -6.85
C ALA A 136 -11.51 -9.55 -8.03
N LEU A 137 -10.60 -8.58 -8.14
CA LEU A 137 -10.55 -7.65 -9.27
C LEU A 137 -10.28 -8.38 -10.59
N HIS A 138 -9.30 -9.27 -10.63
CA HIS A 138 -8.98 -10.06 -11.83
C HIS A 138 -10.18 -10.90 -12.27
N ARG A 139 -10.85 -11.60 -11.36
CA ARG A 139 -12.08 -12.36 -11.66
C ARG A 139 -13.20 -11.49 -12.18
N ALA A 140 -13.25 -10.24 -11.79
CA ALA A 140 -14.20 -9.25 -12.29
C ALA A 140 -13.80 -8.63 -13.64
N GLY A 141 -12.67 -9.04 -14.22
CA GLY A 141 -12.14 -8.53 -15.48
C GLY A 141 -11.44 -7.17 -15.34
N ILE A 142 -11.02 -6.80 -14.12
CA ILE A 142 -10.34 -5.54 -13.81
C ILE A 142 -8.89 -5.85 -13.45
N GLU A 143 -7.94 -5.27 -14.18
CA GLU A 143 -6.51 -5.38 -13.89
C GLU A 143 -6.10 -4.49 -12.72
N VAL A 144 -4.99 -4.83 -12.07
CA VAL A 144 -4.42 -4.04 -10.98
C VAL A 144 -3.05 -3.52 -11.38
N ILE A 145 -2.89 -2.20 -11.36
CA ILE A 145 -1.63 -1.50 -11.56
C ILE A 145 -1.20 -0.93 -10.21
N LEU A 146 0.06 -1.08 -9.87
CA LEU A 146 0.62 -0.53 -8.63
C LEU A 146 1.49 0.69 -8.96
N ASP A 147 1.16 1.83 -8.35
CA ASP A 147 2.08 2.97 -8.31
C ASP A 147 3.23 2.62 -7.35
N VAL A 148 4.44 2.59 -7.87
CA VAL A 148 5.63 2.16 -7.15
C VAL A 148 6.70 3.25 -7.12
N VAL A 149 7.34 3.42 -5.96
CA VAL A 149 8.37 4.43 -5.74
C VAL A 149 9.69 3.73 -5.44
N PHE A 150 10.55 3.60 -6.44
CA PHE A 150 11.87 3.00 -6.29
C PHE A 150 13.02 4.01 -6.27
N ASN A 151 12.73 5.29 -6.44
CA ASN A 151 13.72 6.36 -6.53
C ASN A 151 14.15 6.93 -5.17
N HIS A 152 13.40 6.66 -4.11
CA HIS A 152 13.75 7.07 -2.74
C HIS A 152 13.08 6.18 -1.69
N THR A 153 13.53 6.33 -0.43
CA THR A 153 13.03 5.62 0.74
C THR A 153 12.66 6.59 1.85
N SER A 154 12.07 6.08 2.93
CA SER A 154 11.82 6.86 4.16
C SER A 154 13.09 7.29 4.90
N GLU A 155 14.27 6.85 4.47
CA GLU A 155 15.54 7.14 5.16
C GLU A 155 16.07 8.55 4.88
N GLY A 156 15.50 9.26 3.89
CA GLY A 156 15.80 10.66 3.61
C GLY A 156 17.25 10.90 3.15
N ASN A 157 17.86 11.94 3.69
CA ASN A 157 19.24 12.34 3.36
C ASN A 157 20.28 11.76 4.35
N SER A 158 21.54 12.20 4.25
CA SER A 158 22.65 11.73 5.11
C SER A 158 22.42 11.85 6.62
N ARG A 159 21.44 12.61 7.06
CA ARG A 159 21.04 12.80 8.47
C ARG A 159 19.77 12.04 8.82
N GLY A 160 19.20 11.33 7.87
CA GLY A 160 17.97 10.57 8.07
C GLY A 160 18.18 9.30 8.92
N PRO A 161 17.09 8.69 9.36
CA PRO A 161 17.15 7.48 10.17
C PRO A 161 17.66 6.27 9.37
N THR A 162 18.07 5.23 10.08
CA THR A 162 18.34 3.91 9.51
C THR A 162 17.10 3.05 9.71
N LEU A 163 16.36 2.77 8.65
CA LEU A 163 15.07 2.07 8.70
C LEU A 163 15.06 0.79 7.85
N CYS A 164 15.75 0.80 6.71
CA CYS A 164 15.74 -0.31 5.75
C CYS A 164 17.13 -0.51 5.13
N PHE A 165 17.37 -0.05 3.91
CA PHE A 165 18.59 -0.36 3.14
C PHE A 165 19.88 0.20 3.72
N ARG A 166 19.82 1.35 4.38
CA ARG A 166 20.98 1.94 5.06
C ARG A 166 21.56 1.01 6.11
N GLY A 167 20.72 0.23 6.79
CA GLY A 167 21.15 -0.74 7.77
C GLY A 167 21.78 -2.00 7.15
N LEU A 168 21.50 -2.27 5.88
CA LEU A 168 22.10 -3.37 5.13
C LEU A 168 23.46 -2.97 4.58
N ASP A 169 23.52 -1.98 3.70
CA ASP A 169 24.75 -1.42 3.14
C ASP A 169 24.51 -0.01 2.58
N ASN A 170 24.81 1.00 3.37
CA ASN A 170 24.61 2.39 2.97
C ASN A 170 25.43 2.77 1.73
N GLY A 171 26.62 2.18 1.53
CA GLY A 171 27.51 2.52 0.42
C GLY A 171 27.09 1.93 -0.92
N ILE A 172 26.24 0.89 -0.90
CA ILE A 172 25.70 0.27 -2.12
C ILE A 172 24.36 0.90 -2.52
N TYR A 173 23.51 1.20 -1.55
CA TYR A 173 22.16 1.66 -1.82
C TYR A 173 22.00 3.18 -1.94
N TYR A 174 22.97 3.97 -1.38
CA TYR A 174 22.90 5.44 -1.37
C TYR A 174 24.21 6.15 -1.73
#